data_6cc9aef2dccb5ec764ba9ebf543da452
#
_entry.id   6cc9aef2dccb5ec764ba9ebf543da452
#
_cell.length_a   1.000
_cell.length_b   1.000
_cell.length_c   1.000
_cell.angle_alpha   90.00
_cell.angle_beta   90.00
_cell.angle_gamma   90.00
#
_symmetry.space_group_name_H-M   'P 1'
#
loop_
_entity.id
_entity.type
_entity.pdbx_description
1 polymer ?
#
loop_
_entity_poly.entity_id
_entity_poly.type
_entity_poly.pdbx_seq_one_letter_code
_entity_poly.pdbx_strand_id
1 'polypeptide(L)'
;MYRFTLLILLFSCLSLQAQHSYTRLEAAEVANSERNIYRLSSKNSICISINGKGGKARLMINDFVHETGGNDEELEYAVFGNAKEKRAVVLLNRRAEVSLGCDMFIIDGKGGIFCGSIPVAAYTKTDKGRMDYNSILPYISIIKVSNRYVLSFETPLVVLYPFGDREEILNGRSIFYTYQNGALELNR
;
A
#
# COMPACT_ATOMS: atom_id res chain seq x y z
N MET A 1 21.85 28.68 -37.16
CA MET A 1 21.65 28.73 -35.71
C MET A 1 20.25 28.27 -35.24
N TYR A 2 19.26 28.12 -36.10
CA TYR A 2 17.87 27.73 -35.70
C TYR A 2 17.60 26.21 -35.55
N ARG A 3 18.52 25.35 -35.98
CA ARG A 3 18.31 23.89 -35.90
C ARG A 3 18.63 23.27 -34.54
N PHE A 4 19.43 23.94 -33.70
CA PHE A 4 19.80 23.46 -32.39
C PHE A 4 18.72 23.75 -31.31
N THR A 5 18.01 24.86 -31.47
CA THR A 5 16.95 25.27 -30.51
C THR A 5 15.71 24.38 -30.61
N LEU A 6 15.40 23.83 -31.78
CA LEU A 6 14.26 22.95 -32.00
C LEU A 6 14.49 21.56 -31.37
N LEU A 7 15.72 21.09 -31.31
CA LEU A 7 16.07 19.79 -30.73
C LEU A 7 15.94 19.80 -29.18
N ILE A 8 16.28 20.92 -28.54
CA ILE A 8 16.16 21.06 -27.07
C ILE A 8 14.71 21.14 -26.65
N LEU A 9 13.83 21.77 -27.43
CA LEU A 9 12.41 21.83 -27.19
C LEU A 9 11.73 20.45 -27.36
N LEU A 10 12.20 19.61 -28.29
CA LEU A 10 11.71 18.24 -28.46
C LEU A 10 12.13 17.30 -27.31
N PHE A 11 13.32 17.48 -26.73
CA PHE A 11 13.75 16.69 -25.58
C PHE A 11 13.09 17.08 -24.27
N SER A 12 12.69 18.35 -24.10
CA SER A 12 11.95 18.79 -22.91
C SER A 12 10.48 18.33 -22.89
N CYS A 13 9.88 17.96 -24.01
CA CYS A 13 8.54 17.41 -24.09
C CYS A 13 8.44 15.89 -23.77
N LEU A 14 9.57 15.17 -23.74
CA LEU A 14 9.58 13.71 -23.57
C LEU A 14 9.61 13.25 -22.11
N SER A 15 9.64 14.14 -21.13
CA SER A 15 9.78 13.77 -19.72
C SER A 15 8.62 14.16 -18.80
N LEU A 16 7.48 14.62 -19.30
CA LEU A 16 6.25 14.72 -18.50
C LEU A 16 5.58 13.35 -18.41
N GLN A 17 6.23 12.42 -17.74
CA GLN A 17 5.55 11.19 -17.33
C GLN A 17 4.42 11.57 -16.37
N ALA A 18 3.20 11.25 -16.75
CA ALA A 18 2.05 11.53 -15.91
C ALA A 18 2.23 10.82 -14.55
N GLN A 19 2.41 11.63 -13.52
CA GLN A 19 2.46 11.17 -12.14
C GLN A 19 1.05 11.21 -11.57
N HIS A 20 0.59 10.11 -11.03
CA HIS A 20 -0.72 9.99 -10.38
C HIS A 20 -0.53 9.67 -8.90
N SER A 21 -0.99 10.57 -8.04
CA SER A 21 -1.05 10.30 -6.60
C SER A 21 -2.26 9.43 -6.28
N TYR A 22 -2.06 8.46 -5.41
CA TYR A 22 -3.10 7.64 -4.83
C TYR A 22 -3.41 8.16 -3.42
N THR A 23 -4.64 8.54 -3.19
CA THR A 23 -5.07 9.03 -1.88
C THR A 23 -5.71 7.91 -1.07
N ARG A 24 -5.52 7.94 0.24
CA ARG A 24 -6.22 7.03 1.16
C ARG A 24 -7.72 7.32 1.09
N LEU A 25 -8.50 6.27 0.93
CA LEU A 25 -9.95 6.35 0.83
C LEU A 25 -10.58 6.03 2.18
N GLU A 26 -11.59 6.80 2.54
CA GLU A 26 -12.51 6.45 3.62
C GLU A 26 -13.63 5.57 3.09
N ALA A 27 -14.15 4.68 3.94
CA ALA A 27 -15.29 3.87 3.57
C ALA A 27 -16.50 4.78 3.31
N ALA A 28 -17.07 4.68 2.11
CA ALA A 28 -18.24 5.44 1.73
C ALA A 28 -19.52 4.90 2.37
N GLU A 29 -19.51 3.60 2.69
CA GLU A 29 -20.63 2.88 3.31
C GLU A 29 -20.08 1.72 4.13
N VAL A 30 -20.60 1.56 5.34
CA VAL A 30 -20.36 0.41 6.21
C VAL A 30 -21.64 -0.41 6.17
N ALA A 31 -21.65 -1.45 5.34
CA ALA A 31 -22.85 -2.26 5.16
C ALA A 31 -23.18 -3.14 6.39
N ASN A 32 -22.15 -3.57 7.11
CA ASN A 32 -22.19 -4.19 8.42
C ASN A 32 -20.78 -4.13 9.04
N SER A 33 -20.61 -4.63 10.27
CA SER A 33 -19.32 -4.61 10.98
C SER A 33 -18.17 -5.31 10.24
N GLU A 34 -18.49 -6.15 9.26
CA GLU A 34 -17.51 -6.97 8.53
C GLU A 34 -17.31 -6.52 7.08
N ARG A 35 -18.09 -5.54 6.58
CA ARG A 35 -18.11 -5.18 5.17
C ARG A 35 -18.06 -3.67 4.96
N ASN A 36 -17.01 -3.21 4.31
CA ASN A 36 -16.79 -1.82 3.96
C ASN A 36 -16.79 -1.62 2.45
N ILE A 37 -17.45 -0.56 1.97
CA ILE A 37 -17.52 -0.20 0.57
C ILE A 37 -16.75 1.08 0.33
N TYR A 38 -15.79 1.03 -0.59
CA TYR A 38 -14.96 2.17 -1.00
C TYR A 38 -15.32 2.58 -2.41
N ARG A 39 -15.59 3.87 -2.63
CA ARG A 39 -15.93 4.40 -3.95
C ARG A 39 -14.66 4.91 -4.65
N LEU A 40 -14.32 4.31 -5.78
CA LEU A 40 -13.25 4.79 -6.67
C LEU A 40 -13.76 5.85 -7.64
N SER A 41 -15.00 5.73 -8.08
CA SER A 41 -15.70 6.66 -8.95
C SER A 41 -17.21 6.50 -8.79
N SER A 42 -18.01 7.33 -9.46
CA SER A 42 -19.46 7.20 -9.45
C SER A 42 -20.00 5.83 -9.95
N LYS A 43 -19.18 5.07 -10.68
CA LYS A 43 -19.55 3.77 -11.26
C LYS A 43 -18.75 2.59 -10.74
N ASN A 44 -17.66 2.84 -10.01
CA ASN A 44 -16.75 1.79 -9.52
C ASN A 44 -16.61 1.87 -8.02
N SER A 45 -16.89 0.79 -7.35
CA SER A 45 -16.67 0.61 -5.92
C SER A 45 -15.86 -0.66 -5.66
N ILE A 46 -15.15 -0.69 -4.54
CA ILE A 46 -14.51 -1.88 -4.00
C ILE A 46 -15.23 -2.23 -2.71
N CYS A 47 -15.63 -3.46 -2.60
CA CYS A 47 -16.15 -4.03 -1.37
C CYS A 47 -15.05 -4.85 -0.70
N ILE A 48 -14.73 -4.51 0.54
CA ILE A 48 -13.79 -5.27 1.38
C ILE A 48 -14.58 -5.86 2.52
N SER A 49 -14.50 -7.17 2.68
CA SER A 49 -15.01 -7.86 3.84
C SER A 49 -13.92 -8.72 4.47
N ILE A 50 -13.96 -8.81 5.80
CA ILE A 50 -13.05 -9.61 6.59
C ILE A 50 -13.92 -10.65 7.30
N ASN A 51 -13.61 -11.90 7.06
CA ASN A 51 -14.29 -13.01 7.73
C ASN A 51 -13.25 -13.87 8.42
N GLY A 52 -13.35 -13.99 9.73
CA GLY A 52 -12.58 -14.94 10.51
C GLY A 52 -13.35 -16.23 10.77
N LYS A 53 -12.74 -17.36 10.49
CA LYS A 53 -13.27 -18.66 10.91
C LYS A 53 -12.13 -19.64 11.13
N GLY A 54 -12.04 -20.18 12.35
CA GLY A 54 -11.09 -21.24 12.67
C GLY A 54 -9.62 -20.79 12.69
N GLY A 55 -9.32 -19.57 13.14
CA GLY A 55 -7.94 -19.06 13.26
C GLY A 55 -7.30 -18.64 11.93
N LYS A 56 -8.10 -18.48 10.89
CA LYS A 56 -7.67 -17.91 9.61
C LYS A 56 -8.55 -16.73 9.26
N ALA A 57 -7.94 -15.59 8.98
CA ALA A 57 -8.63 -14.44 8.45
C ALA A 57 -8.68 -14.52 6.93
N ARG A 58 -9.85 -14.19 6.36
CA ARG A 58 -10.05 -14.06 4.91
C ARG A 58 -10.31 -12.62 4.58
N LEU A 59 -9.44 -12.03 3.80
CA LEU A 59 -9.68 -10.77 3.15
C LEU A 59 -10.39 -11.04 1.82
N MET A 60 -11.60 -10.55 1.69
CA MET A 60 -12.36 -10.61 0.44
C MET A 60 -12.41 -9.20 -0.15
N ILE A 61 -11.96 -9.07 -1.39
CA ILE A 61 -11.97 -7.81 -2.13
C ILE A 61 -12.75 -8.04 -3.41
N ASN A 62 -14.01 -7.59 -3.47
CA ASN A 62 -14.97 -8.01 -4.49
C ASN A 62 -15.03 -9.56 -4.53
N ASP A 63 -14.68 -10.15 -5.68
CA ASP A 63 -14.65 -11.62 -5.87
C ASP A 63 -13.26 -12.24 -5.61
N PHE A 64 -12.27 -11.41 -5.29
CA PHE A 64 -10.93 -11.88 -4.96
C PHE A 64 -10.84 -12.27 -3.49
N VAL A 65 -10.30 -13.44 -3.20
CA VAL A 65 -10.14 -13.96 -1.82
C VAL A 65 -8.66 -14.18 -1.54
N HIS A 66 -8.18 -13.61 -0.45
CA HIS A 66 -6.85 -13.86 0.09
C HIS A 66 -6.97 -14.40 1.52
N GLU A 67 -6.37 -15.57 1.76
CA GLU A 67 -6.29 -16.14 3.11
C GLU A 67 -4.98 -15.69 3.76
N THR A 68 -5.10 -15.09 4.93
CA THR A 68 -3.95 -14.71 5.75
C THR A 68 -3.92 -15.53 7.03
N GLY A 69 -2.74 -15.92 7.48
CA GLY A 69 -2.57 -16.55 8.78
C GLY A 69 -2.67 -15.51 9.89
N GLY A 70 -3.32 -15.86 10.99
CA GLY A 70 -3.45 -15.01 12.18
C GLY A 70 -4.87 -15.04 12.76
N ASN A 71 -5.01 -14.57 13.99
CA ASN A 71 -6.30 -14.42 14.64
C ASN A 71 -7.07 -13.25 14.04
N ASP A 72 -8.39 -13.41 13.92
CA ASP A 72 -9.35 -12.55 13.25
C ASP A 72 -9.51 -11.16 13.83
N GLU A 73 -9.01 -10.92 15.04
CA GLU A 73 -9.54 -9.88 15.90
C GLU A 73 -9.18 -8.46 15.49
N GLU A 74 -8.16 -8.25 14.66
CA GLU A 74 -7.80 -6.88 14.23
C GLU A 74 -7.02 -6.86 12.90
N LEU A 75 -7.64 -7.27 11.80
CA LEU A 75 -7.04 -7.03 10.50
C LEU A 75 -7.15 -5.55 10.13
N GLU A 76 -6.06 -4.84 10.29
CA GLU A 76 -5.94 -3.46 9.85
C GLU A 76 -5.59 -3.44 8.36
N TYR A 77 -6.30 -2.63 7.60
CA TYR A 77 -6.00 -2.42 6.18
C TYR A 77 -6.21 -0.97 5.77
N ALA A 78 -5.63 -0.59 4.64
CA ALA A 78 -5.81 0.71 4.03
C ALA A 78 -6.09 0.57 2.53
N VAL A 79 -6.99 1.39 2.02
CA VAL A 79 -7.35 1.45 0.61
C VAL A 79 -6.90 2.77 0.04
N PHE A 80 -6.16 2.71 -1.06
CA PHE A 80 -5.69 3.90 -1.78
C PHE A 80 -6.28 3.89 -3.19
N GLY A 81 -6.85 4.99 -3.60
CA GLY A 81 -7.45 5.14 -4.92
C GLY A 81 -7.00 6.40 -5.64
N ASN A 82 -7.19 6.39 -6.94
CA ASN A 82 -7.02 7.58 -7.78
C ASN A 82 -8.28 7.79 -8.61
N ALA A 83 -8.82 9.01 -8.59
CA ALA A 83 -10.08 9.33 -9.28
C ALA A 83 -10.03 9.14 -10.81
N LYS A 84 -8.84 9.19 -11.40
CA LYS A 84 -8.63 9.01 -12.85
C LYS A 84 -8.41 7.55 -13.25
N GLU A 85 -8.02 6.71 -12.31
CA GLU A 85 -7.75 5.30 -12.55
C GLU A 85 -8.88 4.44 -11.96
N LYS A 86 -9.22 3.35 -12.65
CA LYS A 86 -10.22 2.38 -12.17
C LYS A 86 -9.56 1.31 -11.31
N ARG A 87 -8.47 1.66 -10.61
CA ARG A 87 -7.67 0.74 -9.81
C ARG A 87 -7.50 1.29 -8.41
N ALA A 88 -7.40 0.40 -7.46
CA ALA A 88 -6.99 0.72 -6.11
C ALA A 88 -5.80 -0.12 -5.68
N VAL A 89 -5.06 0.40 -4.72
CA VAL A 89 -4.06 -0.36 -3.96
C VAL A 89 -4.66 -0.64 -2.59
N VAL A 90 -4.69 -1.89 -2.20
CA VAL A 90 -5.09 -2.32 -0.86
C VAL A 90 -3.84 -2.82 -0.15
N LEU A 91 -3.61 -2.31 1.04
CA LEU A 91 -2.54 -2.75 1.92
C LEU A 91 -3.16 -3.39 3.16
N LEU A 92 -2.76 -4.61 3.44
CA LEU A 92 -3.22 -5.38 4.60
C LEU A 92 -2.08 -5.51 5.59
N ASN A 93 -2.25 -4.99 6.82
CA ASN A 93 -1.24 -5.11 7.87
C ASN A 93 -1.10 -6.57 8.31
N ARG A 94 0.13 -7.05 8.28
CA ARG A 94 0.50 -8.36 8.81
C ARG A 94 0.79 -8.19 10.29
N ARG A 95 -0.16 -8.60 11.13
CA ARG A 95 -0.08 -8.45 12.57
C ARG A 95 -0.04 -9.82 13.27
N ALA A 96 0.83 -9.93 14.26
CA ALA A 96 0.75 -10.91 15.33
C ALA A 96 0.47 -10.13 16.62
N GLU A 97 1.34 -10.19 17.62
CA GLU A 97 1.32 -9.26 18.77
C GLU A 97 1.77 -7.84 18.38
N VAL A 98 2.57 -7.74 17.31
CA VAL A 98 3.16 -6.52 16.76
C VAL A 98 3.04 -6.52 15.24
N SER A 99 3.27 -5.36 14.61
CA SER A 99 3.27 -5.26 13.15
C SER A 99 4.50 -5.90 12.52
N LEU A 100 4.27 -6.79 11.56
CA LEU A 100 5.31 -7.45 10.74
C LEU A 100 5.43 -6.85 9.33
N GLY A 101 4.74 -5.72 9.08
CA GLY A 101 4.65 -5.08 7.79
C GLY A 101 3.28 -5.28 7.13
N CYS A 102 3.20 -5.12 5.81
CA CYS A 102 1.92 -5.27 5.11
C CYS A 102 2.05 -6.04 3.79
N ASP A 103 0.95 -6.63 3.38
CA ASP A 103 0.78 -7.24 2.06
C ASP A 103 0.10 -6.25 1.11
N MET A 104 0.61 -6.16 -0.12
CA MET A 104 0.12 -5.25 -1.14
C MET A 104 -0.71 -5.99 -2.18
N PHE A 105 -1.86 -5.41 -2.51
CA PHE A 105 -2.76 -5.87 -3.58
C PHE A 105 -3.08 -4.71 -4.51
N ILE A 106 -3.16 -4.98 -5.80
CA ILE A 106 -3.73 -4.07 -6.80
C ILE A 106 -5.06 -4.66 -7.25
N ILE A 107 -6.12 -3.86 -7.12
CA ILE A 107 -7.48 -4.24 -7.46
C ILE A 107 -7.92 -3.41 -8.66
N ASP A 108 -8.47 -4.09 -9.66
CA ASP A 108 -9.17 -3.46 -10.78
C ASP A 108 -10.57 -4.07 -10.94
N GLY A 109 -11.32 -3.60 -11.93
CA GLY A 109 -12.69 -4.07 -12.16
C GLY A 109 -12.82 -5.55 -12.59
N LYS A 110 -11.69 -6.27 -12.74
CA LYS A 110 -11.64 -7.67 -13.16
C LYS A 110 -11.17 -8.62 -12.05
N GLY A 111 -10.61 -8.08 -10.97
CA GLY A 111 -10.11 -8.89 -9.86
C GLY A 111 -8.98 -8.23 -9.10
N GLY A 112 -8.27 -9.03 -8.32
CA GLY A 112 -7.15 -8.62 -7.50
C GLY A 112 -5.86 -9.33 -7.88
N ILE A 113 -4.74 -8.64 -7.71
CA ILE A 113 -3.40 -9.18 -7.89
C ILE A 113 -2.66 -8.99 -6.57
N PHE A 114 -2.16 -10.07 -5.99
CA PHE A 114 -1.18 -10.00 -4.91
C PHE A 114 0.16 -9.56 -5.47
N CYS A 115 0.70 -8.45 -4.95
CA CYS A 115 1.92 -7.84 -5.45
C CYS A 115 3.16 -8.26 -4.65
N GLY A 116 2.97 -8.71 -3.42
CA GLY A 116 4.05 -9.10 -2.51
C GLY A 116 3.90 -8.49 -1.12
N SER A 117 4.84 -8.83 -0.25
CA SER A 117 4.89 -8.36 1.13
C SER A 117 5.93 -7.26 1.30
N ILE A 118 5.60 -6.26 2.08
CA ILE A 118 6.44 -5.13 2.48
C ILE A 118 6.76 -5.35 3.96
N PRO A 119 7.90 -5.97 4.31
CA PRO A 119 8.26 -6.28 5.68
C PRO A 119 8.82 -5.04 6.41
N VAL A 120 7.98 -4.03 6.57
CA VAL A 120 8.34 -2.75 7.20
C VAL A 120 7.29 -2.41 8.26
N ALA A 121 7.72 -2.18 9.48
CA ALA A 121 6.91 -1.64 10.56
C ALA A 121 7.35 -0.21 10.91
N ALA A 122 6.43 0.62 11.36
CA ALA A 122 6.77 1.91 11.93
C ALA A 122 7.38 1.70 13.34
N TYR A 123 8.50 2.37 13.63
CA TYR A 123 9.16 2.29 14.91
C TYR A 123 8.91 3.58 15.69
N THR A 124 7.93 3.54 16.55
CA THR A 124 7.42 4.74 17.23
C THR A 124 7.47 4.58 18.74
N LYS A 125 7.61 5.73 19.43
CA LYS A 125 7.63 5.78 20.88
C LYS A 125 6.19 5.68 21.40
N THR A 126 5.96 4.74 22.32
CA THR A 126 4.69 4.62 23.03
C THR A 126 4.50 5.73 24.06
N ASP A 127 3.29 5.91 24.58
CA ASP A 127 2.98 6.84 25.67
C ASP A 127 3.79 6.56 26.95
N LYS A 128 4.23 5.29 27.13
CA LYS A 128 5.09 4.88 28.25
C LYS A 128 6.58 5.09 27.97
N GLY A 129 6.92 5.72 26.85
CA GLY A 129 8.29 6.02 26.48
C GLY A 129 9.10 4.85 25.91
N ARG A 130 8.51 3.69 25.70
CA ARG A 130 9.13 2.53 25.03
C ARG A 130 8.97 2.67 23.52
N MET A 131 9.94 2.15 22.78
CA MET A 131 9.82 1.99 21.34
C MET A 131 9.03 0.72 21.03
N ASP A 132 8.18 0.77 20.01
CA ASP A 132 7.34 -0.35 19.63
C ASP A 132 7.14 -0.42 18.10
N TYR A 133 6.81 -1.61 17.62
CA TYR A 133 6.58 -1.92 16.21
C TYR A 133 5.09 -1.72 15.89
N ASN A 134 4.79 -0.63 15.25
CA ASN A 134 3.43 -0.25 14.91
C ASN A 134 3.13 -0.42 13.44
N SER A 135 1.84 -0.38 13.09
CA SER A 135 1.42 -0.41 11.70
C SER A 135 2.10 0.68 10.88
N ILE A 136 2.61 0.31 9.72
CA ILE A 136 3.18 1.25 8.76
C ILE A 136 2.11 1.96 7.94
N LEU A 137 0.88 1.42 7.89
CA LEU A 137 -0.20 1.90 7.03
C LEU A 137 -0.52 3.40 7.16
N PRO A 138 -0.50 4.02 8.36
CA PRO A 138 -0.75 5.45 8.50
C PRO A 138 0.30 6.34 7.82
N TYR A 139 1.48 5.81 7.57
CA TYR A 139 2.64 6.55 7.09
C TYR A 139 2.99 6.27 5.63
N ILE A 140 2.17 5.50 4.92
CA ILE A 140 2.42 5.16 3.51
C ILE A 140 1.85 6.24 2.60
N SER A 141 2.69 6.66 1.65
CA SER A 141 2.32 7.48 0.50
C SER A 141 2.52 6.68 -0.78
N ILE A 142 1.56 6.73 -1.70
CA ILE A 142 1.61 5.97 -2.95
C ILE A 142 1.48 6.90 -4.13
N ILE A 143 2.43 6.82 -5.05
CA ILE A 143 2.36 7.46 -6.36
C ILE A 143 2.50 6.43 -7.47
N LYS A 144 1.93 6.71 -8.62
CA LYS A 144 2.14 5.93 -9.84
C LYS A 144 2.78 6.82 -10.90
N VAL A 145 3.90 6.36 -11.42
CA VAL A 145 4.63 7.00 -12.52
C VAL A 145 4.65 6.01 -13.68
N SER A 146 3.94 6.32 -14.75
CA SER A 146 3.72 5.37 -15.86
C SER A 146 3.12 4.05 -15.37
N ASN A 147 3.84 2.93 -15.47
CA ASN A 147 3.40 1.60 -15.02
C ASN A 147 4.03 1.18 -13.69
N ARG A 148 4.71 2.08 -12.98
CA ARG A 148 5.38 1.82 -11.71
C ARG A 148 4.61 2.43 -10.56
N TYR A 149 4.29 1.65 -9.55
CA TYR A 149 3.84 2.15 -8.26
C TYR A 149 5.07 2.35 -7.37
N VAL A 150 5.11 3.48 -6.69
CA VAL A 150 6.16 3.83 -5.73
C VAL A 150 5.49 4.06 -4.38
N LEU A 151 5.94 3.32 -3.38
CA LEU A 151 5.46 3.42 -2.00
C LEU A 151 6.58 3.99 -1.15
N SER A 152 6.35 5.14 -0.54
CA SER A 152 7.28 5.81 0.37
C SER A 152 6.71 5.88 1.78
N PHE A 153 7.57 6.10 2.77
CA PHE A 153 7.19 6.09 4.19
C PHE A 153 7.44 7.45 4.82
N GLU A 154 6.39 8.04 5.37
CA GLU A 154 6.42 9.37 5.98
C GLU A 154 6.55 9.30 7.50
N THR A 155 7.48 8.48 7.96
CA THR A 155 7.85 8.34 9.38
C THR A 155 9.37 8.46 9.54
N PRO A 156 9.86 9.03 10.65
CA PRO A 156 11.30 9.18 10.86
C PRO A 156 12.03 7.84 11.01
N LEU A 157 11.39 6.84 11.65
CA LEU A 157 12.02 5.55 11.88
C LEU A 157 11.09 4.41 11.44
N VAL A 158 11.70 3.45 10.76
CA VAL A 158 11.08 2.18 10.39
C VAL A 158 11.98 1.02 10.78
N VAL A 159 11.38 -0.14 10.98
CA VAL A 159 12.08 -1.40 11.11
C VAL A 159 11.83 -2.21 9.85
N LEU A 160 12.89 -2.55 9.16
CA LEU A 160 12.88 -3.48 8.04
C LEU A 160 13.08 -4.90 8.56
N TYR A 161 12.28 -5.85 8.08
CA TYR A 161 12.24 -7.24 8.52
C TYR A 161 12.03 -7.41 10.04
N PRO A 162 10.94 -6.85 10.61
CA PRO A 162 10.69 -6.92 12.04
C PRO A 162 10.76 -8.37 12.55
N PHE A 163 11.53 -8.59 13.64
CA PHE A 163 11.79 -9.90 14.25
C PHE A 163 12.47 -10.94 13.36
N GLY A 164 13.02 -10.53 12.24
CA GLY A 164 13.81 -11.39 11.36
C GLY A 164 15.30 -11.29 11.63
N ASP A 165 16.06 -12.27 11.14
CA ASP A 165 17.54 -12.30 11.27
C ASP A 165 18.25 -11.09 10.61
N ARG A 166 17.53 -10.34 9.79
CA ARG A 166 18.03 -9.16 9.06
C ARG A 166 17.32 -7.88 9.48
N GLU A 167 16.87 -7.84 10.72
CA GLU A 167 16.22 -6.65 11.26
C GLU A 167 17.14 -5.43 11.21
N GLU A 168 16.64 -4.33 10.65
CA GLU A 168 17.41 -3.11 10.48
C GLU A 168 16.50 -1.89 10.76
N ILE A 169 16.97 -0.98 11.64
CA ILE A 169 16.29 0.29 11.90
C ILE A 169 16.83 1.35 10.94
N LEU A 170 15.92 1.97 10.18
CA LEU A 170 16.25 2.92 9.13
C LEU A 170 15.42 4.20 9.26
N ASN A 171 15.89 5.26 8.61
CA ASN A 171 15.05 6.42 8.36
C ASN A 171 13.99 6.03 7.30
N GLY A 172 12.72 6.18 7.63
CA GLY A 172 11.63 5.82 6.71
C GLY A 172 11.71 6.54 5.36
N ARG A 173 12.21 7.78 5.36
CA ARG A 173 12.35 8.56 4.12
C ARG A 173 13.53 8.15 3.25
N SER A 174 14.44 7.30 3.74
CA SER A 174 15.60 6.83 2.98
C SER A 174 15.31 5.57 2.17
N ILE A 175 14.15 4.94 2.36
CA ILE A 175 13.76 3.73 1.65
C ILE A 175 12.39 3.89 1.00
N PHE A 176 12.17 3.18 -0.09
CA PHE A 176 10.88 3.09 -0.75
C PHE A 176 10.76 1.75 -1.49
N TYR A 177 9.54 1.33 -1.74
CA TYR A 177 9.25 0.16 -2.57
C TYR A 177 8.77 0.58 -3.94
N THR A 178 9.15 -0.18 -4.95
CA THR A 178 8.60 -0.07 -6.31
C THR A 178 7.94 -1.36 -6.71
N TYR A 179 6.74 -1.27 -7.29
CA TYR A 179 6.08 -2.39 -7.94
C TYR A 179 5.97 -2.12 -9.43
N GLN A 180 6.56 -2.99 -10.24
CA GLN A 180 6.52 -2.91 -11.69
C GLN A 180 6.67 -4.30 -12.29
N ASN A 181 5.91 -4.62 -13.33
CA ASN A 181 6.01 -5.88 -14.10
C ASN A 181 5.91 -7.15 -13.23
N GLY A 182 5.11 -7.12 -12.17
CA GLY A 182 4.93 -8.26 -11.27
C GLY A 182 5.98 -8.39 -10.17
N ALA A 183 6.96 -7.50 -10.09
CA ALA A 183 8.00 -7.49 -9.06
C ALA A 183 7.82 -6.33 -8.10
N LEU A 184 7.90 -6.62 -6.80
CA LEU A 184 7.94 -5.65 -5.71
C LEU A 184 9.36 -5.59 -5.16
N GLU A 185 10.01 -4.44 -5.27
CA GLU A 185 11.43 -4.27 -4.97
C GLU A 185 11.67 -3.15 -3.97
N LEU A 186 12.53 -3.41 -2.97
CA LEU A 186 13.03 -2.41 -2.04
C LEU A 186 14.14 -1.58 -2.70
N ASN A 187 14.05 -0.27 -2.55
CA ASN A 187 15.06 0.71 -2.99
C ASN A 187 15.55 1.53 -1.79
N ARG A 188 16.80 1.96 -1.85
CA ARG A 188 17.49 2.77 -0.82
C ARG A 188 18.10 4.01 -1.43
#